data_5caca45582b5a03f34059d4e1364eaca
#
_entry.id   5caca45582b5a03f34059d4e1364eaca
#
_cell.length_a   1.000
_cell.length_b   1.000
_cell.length_c   1.000
_cell.angle_alpha   90.00
_cell.angle_beta   90.00
_cell.angle_gamma   90.00
#
_symmetry.space_group_name_H-M   'P 1'
#
loop_
_entity.id
_entity.type
_entity.pdbx_description
1 polymer ?
#
loop_
_entity_poly.entity_id
_entity_poly.type
_entity_poly.pdbx_seq_one_letter_code
_entity_poly.pdbx_strand_id
1 'polypeptide(L)'
;ERRKNQKLMFLEDIGLSTVKTLLAARTIPVNKTIIAAGGITNALDIFKSLVLGAQYVGIANYFLQFANQDTESLIVAIQNLKYELRLLTALFGLKNIAEVDEVKYYLDTDLYNFTRQIYN
;
A
#
# COMPACT_ATOMS: atom_id res chain seq x y z
N GLU A 1 4.41 17.40 -8.50
CA GLU A 1 4.58 18.84 -8.14
C GLU A 1 3.89 19.14 -6.81
N ARG A 2 4.29 18.41 -5.78
CA ARG A 2 3.68 18.58 -4.45
C ARG A 2 4.35 19.75 -3.75
N ARG A 3 3.64 20.87 -3.82
CA ARG A 3 3.61 21.97 -2.85
C ARG A 3 4.95 22.30 -2.18
N LYS A 4 5.73 23.10 -2.84
CA LYS A 4 6.73 23.97 -2.21
C LYS A 4 6.07 25.02 -1.30
N ASN A 5 5.09 24.64 -0.50
CA ASN A 5 4.42 25.56 0.40
C ASN A 5 4.98 25.33 1.81
N GLN A 6 6.01 26.10 2.15
CA GLN A 6 6.69 26.08 3.47
C GLN A 6 5.73 26.24 4.67
N LYS A 7 4.51 26.72 4.44
CA LYS A 7 3.53 27.00 5.49
C LYS A 7 3.04 25.78 6.28
N LEU A 8 3.21 24.56 5.76
CA LEU A 8 2.74 23.34 6.40
C LEU A 8 3.87 22.36 6.76
N MET A 9 5.13 22.80 6.67
CA MET A 9 6.28 21.93 6.99
C MET A 9 6.28 21.44 8.44
N PHE A 10 5.68 22.19 9.36
CA PHE A 10 5.53 21.78 10.77
C PHE A 10 4.65 20.53 10.96
N LEU A 11 3.92 20.10 9.92
CA LEU A 11 3.10 18.88 9.92
C LEU A 11 3.84 17.66 9.36
N GLU A 12 5.08 17.82 8.89
CA GLU A 12 5.81 16.77 8.18
C GLU A 12 6.04 15.54 9.05
N ASP A 13 6.27 15.75 10.33
CA ASP A 13 6.58 14.69 11.31
C ASP A 13 5.35 14.13 12.04
N ILE A 14 4.15 14.68 11.80
CA ILE A 14 2.92 14.24 12.50
C ILE A 14 2.38 12.91 11.96
N GLY A 15 2.64 12.61 10.68
CA GLY A 15 2.06 11.47 9.99
C GLY A 15 2.78 10.15 10.26
N LEU A 16 2.02 9.07 10.33
CA LEU A 16 2.56 7.71 10.21
C LEU A 16 2.70 7.32 8.73
N SER A 17 3.70 6.50 8.42
CA SER A 17 3.78 5.87 7.10
C SER A 17 2.58 4.95 6.86
N THR A 18 2.25 4.69 5.58
CA THR A 18 1.14 3.79 5.22
C THR A 18 1.28 2.42 5.88
N VAL A 19 2.49 1.87 5.96
CA VAL A 19 2.76 0.59 6.63
C VAL A 19 2.45 0.67 8.12
N LYS A 20 2.95 1.68 8.83
CA LYS A 20 2.68 1.88 10.27
C LYS A 20 1.19 2.09 10.53
N THR A 21 0.50 2.83 9.66
CA THR A 21 -0.94 3.04 9.78
C THR A 21 -1.73 1.74 9.59
N LEU A 22 -1.37 0.91 8.62
CA LEU A 22 -2.01 -0.39 8.41
C LEU A 22 -1.77 -1.34 9.60
N LEU A 23 -0.54 -1.38 10.12
CA LEU A 23 -0.22 -2.17 11.32
C LEU A 23 -1.04 -1.69 12.54
N ALA A 24 -1.16 -0.38 12.75
CA ALA A 24 -1.99 0.18 13.80
C ALA A 24 -3.49 -0.13 13.59
N ALA A 25 -3.99 -0.06 12.36
CA ALA A 25 -5.40 -0.35 12.07
C ALA A 25 -5.79 -1.79 12.43
N ARG A 26 -4.86 -2.75 12.42
CA ARG A 26 -5.13 -4.14 12.83
C ARG A 26 -5.42 -4.30 14.33
N THR A 27 -5.05 -3.33 15.16
CA THR A 27 -5.31 -3.36 16.60
C THR A 27 -6.72 -2.89 16.94
N ILE A 28 -7.36 -2.21 15.99
CA ILE A 28 -8.68 -1.63 16.21
C ILE A 28 -9.73 -2.60 15.67
N PRO A 29 -10.73 -3.02 16.47
CA PRO A 29 -11.79 -3.88 15.99
C PRO A 29 -12.74 -3.10 15.07
N VAL A 30 -12.25 -2.77 13.86
CA VAL A 30 -12.99 -1.98 12.88
C VAL A 30 -13.70 -2.91 11.91
N ASN A 31 -15.00 -2.97 11.98
CA ASN A 31 -15.83 -3.59 10.93
C ASN A 31 -16.05 -2.60 9.77
N LYS A 32 -14.95 -2.05 9.25
CA LYS A 32 -14.94 -1.06 8.17
C LYS A 32 -13.93 -1.45 7.09
N THR A 33 -14.24 -1.09 5.86
CA THR A 33 -13.34 -1.26 4.73
C THR A 33 -12.11 -0.37 4.89
N ILE A 34 -10.93 -0.97 4.82
CA ILE A 34 -9.65 -0.26 4.85
C ILE A 34 -9.15 -0.08 3.42
N ILE A 35 -8.90 1.17 3.05
CA ILE A 35 -8.31 1.55 1.76
C ILE A 35 -6.92 2.11 2.04
N ALA A 36 -5.87 1.41 1.61
CA ALA A 36 -4.50 1.89 1.72
C ALA A 36 -4.21 2.92 0.63
N ALA A 37 -3.62 4.05 0.99
CA ALA A 37 -3.17 5.07 0.05
C ALA A 37 -1.99 5.88 0.61
N GLY A 38 -1.14 6.37 -0.28
CA GLY A 38 0.03 7.19 0.06
C GLY A 38 1.34 6.40 -0.05
N GLY A 39 2.26 6.91 -0.88
CA GLY A 39 3.58 6.31 -1.09
C GLY A 39 3.60 4.98 -1.87
N ILE A 40 2.47 4.50 -2.35
CA ILE A 40 2.36 3.26 -3.11
C ILE A 40 2.70 3.55 -4.57
N THR A 41 3.71 2.86 -5.12
CA THR A 41 4.29 3.18 -6.44
C THR A 41 4.38 2.00 -7.40
N ASN A 42 4.17 0.77 -6.94
CA ASN A 42 4.33 -0.45 -7.73
C ASN A 42 3.44 -1.60 -7.22
N ALA A 43 3.43 -2.72 -7.95
CA ALA A 43 2.66 -3.90 -7.62
C ALA A 43 3.05 -4.52 -6.26
N LEU A 44 4.33 -4.49 -5.90
CA LEU A 44 4.80 -5.04 -4.63
C LEU A 44 4.28 -4.24 -3.43
N ASP A 45 4.21 -2.92 -3.54
CA ASP A 45 3.62 -2.06 -2.50
C ASP A 45 2.13 -2.32 -2.34
N ILE A 46 1.41 -2.54 -3.47
CA ILE A 46 0.01 -2.96 -3.46
C ILE A 46 -0.13 -4.30 -2.73
N PHE A 47 0.64 -5.30 -3.14
CA PHE A 47 0.59 -6.64 -2.57
C PHE A 47 0.86 -6.60 -1.06
N LYS A 48 1.90 -5.91 -0.61
CA LYS A 48 2.21 -5.71 0.81
C LYS A 48 1.08 -5.03 1.57
N SER A 49 0.43 -4.03 0.96
CA SER A 49 -0.70 -3.33 1.59
C SER A 49 -1.89 -4.26 1.81
N LEU A 50 -2.19 -5.14 0.84
CA LEU A 50 -3.22 -6.16 0.95
C LEU A 50 -2.86 -7.20 2.04
N VAL A 51 -1.63 -7.70 2.06
CA VAL A 51 -1.12 -8.61 3.12
C VAL A 51 -1.27 -7.99 4.51
N LEU A 52 -1.09 -6.67 4.62
CA LEU A 52 -1.27 -5.93 5.88
C LEU A 52 -2.74 -5.64 6.22
N GLY A 53 -3.71 -6.11 5.44
CA GLY A 53 -5.13 -6.08 5.75
C GLY A 53 -5.93 -4.98 5.05
N ALA A 54 -5.36 -4.26 4.09
CA ALA A 54 -6.14 -3.40 3.21
C ALA A 54 -7.02 -4.24 2.27
N GLN A 55 -8.29 -3.85 2.08
CA GLN A 55 -9.16 -4.44 1.07
C GLN A 55 -9.03 -3.78 -0.29
N TYR A 56 -8.66 -2.50 -0.31
CA TYR A 56 -8.42 -1.72 -1.52
C TYR A 56 -7.14 -0.91 -1.39
N VAL A 57 -6.54 -0.58 -2.53
CA VAL A 57 -5.31 0.20 -2.59
C VAL A 57 -5.43 1.31 -3.62
N GLY A 58 -5.18 2.54 -3.20
CA GLY A 58 -5.14 3.73 -4.05
C GLY A 58 -3.71 4.02 -4.52
N ILE A 59 -3.52 4.13 -5.84
CA ILE A 59 -2.21 4.33 -6.46
C ILE A 59 -2.26 5.50 -7.48
N ALA A 60 -2.55 6.71 -6.99
CA ALA A 60 -2.80 7.86 -7.85
C ALA A 60 -1.58 8.31 -8.65
N ASN A 61 -0.41 8.45 -8.01
CA ASN A 61 0.80 8.98 -8.68
C ASN A 61 1.30 8.07 -9.81
N TYR A 62 1.15 6.76 -9.66
CA TYR A 62 1.52 5.80 -10.69
C TYR A 62 0.69 6.03 -11.96
N PHE A 63 -0.63 6.13 -11.85
CA PHE A 63 -1.49 6.31 -13.00
C PHE A 63 -1.45 7.72 -13.58
N LEU A 64 -1.24 8.73 -12.75
CA LEU A 64 -1.23 10.12 -13.18
C LEU A 64 -0.14 10.40 -14.22
N GLN A 65 1.03 9.79 -14.09
CA GLN A 65 2.12 9.97 -15.06
C GLN A 65 1.80 9.37 -16.44
N PHE A 66 0.98 8.33 -16.52
CA PHE A 66 0.52 7.74 -17.78
C PHE A 66 -0.72 8.46 -18.32
N ALA A 67 -1.66 8.82 -17.46
CA ALA A 67 -2.86 9.56 -17.82
C ALA A 67 -2.56 10.94 -18.44
N ASN A 68 -1.44 11.54 -18.04
CA ASN A 68 -0.98 12.81 -18.63
C ASN A 68 -0.33 12.66 -20.03
N GLN A 69 -0.05 11.43 -20.47
CA GLN A 69 0.49 11.15 -21.79
C GLN A 69 -0.66 10.92 -22.77
N ASP A 70 -1.29 9.75 -22.67
CA ASP A 70 -2.41 9.35 -23.51
C ASP A 70 -3.17 8.16 -22.87
N THR A 71 -4.33 7.86 -23.43
CA THR A 71 -5.19 6.76 -22.94
C THR A 71 -4.56 5.39 -23.15
N GLU A 72 -3.82 5.19 -24.24
CA GLU A 72 -3.21 3.89 -24.56
C GLU A 72 -2.11 3.56 -23.55
N SER A 73 -1.24 4.51 -23.25
CA SER A 73 -0.21 4.39 -22.20
C SER A 73 -0.80 4.03 -20.84
N LEU A 74 -1.94 4.62 -20.48
CA LEU A 74 -2.65 4.31 -19.24
C LEU A 74 -3.19 2.87 -19.24
N ILE A 75 -3.77 2.41 -20.34
CA ILE A 75 -4.27 1.04 -20.47
C ILE A 75 -3.13 0.03 -20.33
N VAL A 76 -2.00 0.27 -21.01
CA VAL A 76 -0.81 -0.57 -20.89
C VAL A 76 -0.29 -0.63 -19.46
N ALA A 77 -0.23 0.51 -18.77
CA ALA A 77 0.20 0.57 -17.37
C ALA A 77 -0.73 -0.24 -16.45
N ILE A 78 -2.04 -0.18 -16.65
CA ILE A 78 -3.02 -1.00 -15.91
C ILE A 78 -2.79 -2.49 -16.18
N GLN A 79 -2.59 -2.88 -17.43
CA GLN A 79 -2.35 -4.28 -17.81
C GLN A 79 -1.06 -4.83 -17.19
N ASN A 80 0.03 -4.05 -17.23
CA ASN A 80 1.29 -4.41 -16.60
C ASN A 80 1.15 -4.60 -15.09
N LEU A 81 0.48 -3.67 -14.42
CA LEU A 81 0.25 -3.78 -12.98
C LEU A 81 -0.56 -5.02 -12.61
N LYS A 82 -1.59 -5.34 -13.40
CA LYS A 82 -2.38 -6.58 -13.23
C LYS A 82 -1.54 -7.83 -13.45
N TYR A 83 -0.64 -7.82 -14.43
CA TYR A 83 0.28 -8.92 -14.69
C TYR A 83 1.24 -9.13 -13.52
N GLU A 84 1.86 -8.04 -13.02
CA GLU A 84 2.78 -8.08 -11.90
C GLU A 84 2.10 -8.58 -10.60
N LEU A 85 0.86 -8.16 -10.34
CA LEU A 85 0.09 -8.67 -9.20
C LEU A 85 -0.22 -10.17 -9.31
N ARG A 86 -0.56 -10.66 -10.53
CA ARG A 86 -0.74 -12.10 -10.77
C ARG A 86 0.55 -12.88 -10.55
N LEU A 87 1.68 -12.32 -11.02
CA LEU A 87 2.99 -12.93 -10.82
C LEU A 87 3.33 -13.04 -9.32
N LEU A 88 3.12 -11.97 -8.55
CA LEU A 88 3.31 -11.99 -7.10
C LEU A 88 2.40 -13.03 -6.43
N THR A 89 1.12 -13.07 -6.79
CA THR A 89 0.17 -14.06 -6.27
C THR A 89 0.69 -15.49 -6.50
N ALA A 90 1.18 -15.78 -7.70
CA ALA A 90 1.74 -17.09 -8.04
C ALA A 90 3.05 -17.38 -7.29
N LEU A 91 3.96 -16.40 -7.17
CA LEU A 91 5.23 -16.55 -6.44
C LEU A 91 5.02 -16.88 -4.96
N PHE A 92 3.95 -16.36 -4.34
CA PHE A 92 3.58 -16.67 -2.96
C PHE A 92 2.74 -17.94 -2.82
N GLY A 93 2.49 -18.67 -3.91
CA GLY A 93 1.74 -19.93 -3.91
C GLY A 93 0.25 -19.78 -3.67
N LEU A 94 -0.30 -18.57 -3.86
CA LEU A 94 -1.72 -18.28 -3.70
C LEU A 94 -2.50 -18.63 -4.97
N LYS A 95 -3.72 -19.13 -4.83
CA LYS A 95 -4.61 -19.39 -5.98
C LYS A 95 -5.19 -18.11 -6.55
N ASN A 96 -5.44 -17.12 -5.68
CA ASN A 96 -5.93 -15.81 -6.07
C ASN A 96 -5.52 -14.75 -5.04
N ILE A 97 -5.66 -13.48 -5.39
CA ILE A 97 -5.26 -12.35 -4.55
C ILE A 97 -6.09 -12.21 -3.25
N ALA A 98 -7.25 -12.84 -3.16
CA ALA A 98 -8.07 -12.79 -1.95
C ALA A 98 -7.51 -13.65 -0.79
N GLU A 99 -6.51 -14.49 -1.08
CA GLU A 99 -5.83 -15.33 -0.09
C GLU A 99 -4.57 -14.65 0.51
N VAL A 100 -4.38 -13.35 0.28
CA VAL A 100 -3.17 -12.62 0.74
C VAL A 100 -3.00 -12.60 2.26
N ASP A 101 -4.05 -12.76 3.02
CA ASP A 101 -4.03 -12.86 4.49
C ASP A 101 -3.36 -14.16 4.99
N GLU A 102 -3.21 -15.17 4.14
CA GLU A 102 -2.44 -16.40 4.42
C GLU A 102 -0.92 -16.18 4.32
N VAL A 103 -0.48 -15.08 3.70
CA VAL A 103 0.94 -14.79 3.49
C VAL A 103 1.61 -14.46 4.82
N LYS A 104 2.62 -15.26 5.16
CA LYS A 104 3.49 -14.98 6.30
C LYS A 104 4.52 -13.93 5.92
N TYR A 105 4.75 -12.98 6.81
CA TYR A 105 5.73 -11.91 6.61
C TYR A 105 6.52 -11.63 7.89
N TYR A 106 7.68 -11.03 7.71
CA TYR A 106 8.52 -10.56 8.81
C TYR A 106 8.55 -9.03 8.79
N LEU A 107 8.57 -8.44 9.96
CA LEU A 107 8.78 -7.01 10.15
C LEU A 107 10.27 -6.77 10.44
N ASP A 108 10.81 -5.68 9.92
CA ASP A 108 12.10 -5.20 10.36
C ASP A 108 12.04 -4.71 11.81
N THR A 109 13.21 -4.39 12.38
CA THR A 109 13.32 -4.03 13.80
C THR A 109 12.50 -2.78 14.14
N ASP A 110 12.44 -1.78 13.25
CA ASP A 110 11.68 -0.54 13.50
C ASP A 110 10.16 -0.80 13.53
N LEU A 111 9.66 -1.51 12.51
CA LEU A 111 8.25 -1.88 12.45
C LEU A 111 7.85 -2.85 13.57
N TYR A 112 8.73 -3.78 13.92
CA TYR A 112 8.49 -4.70 15.04
C TYR A 112 8.38 -3.93 16.37
N ASN A 113 9.30 -3.01 16.65
CA ASN A 113 9.25 -2.17 17.85
C ASN A 113 8.00 -1.28 17.88
N PHE A 114 7.62 -0.71 16.73
CA PHE A 114 6.39 0.06 16.61
C PHE A 114 5.17 -0.79 16.96
N THR A 115 5.07 -2.01 16.43
CA THR A 115 3.93 -2.91 16.75
C THR A 115 3.87 -3.24 18.24
N ARG A 116 5.00 -3.48 18.89
CA ARG A 116 5.02 -3.72 20.35
C ARG A 116 4.48 -2.53 21.16
N GLN A 117 4.68 -1.30 20.71
CA GLN A 117 4.15 -0.12 21.39
C GLN A 117 2.64 0.04 21.24
N ILE A 118 2.07 -0.37 20.11
CA ILE A 118 0.63 -0.22 19.86
C ILE A 118 -0.20 -1.43 20.30
N TYR A 119 0.43 -2.61 20.51
CA TYR A 119 -0.25 -3.82 21.00
C TYR A 119 -0.20 -3.97 22.51
N ASN A 120 0.54 -3.11 23.23
CA ASN A 120 0.54 -3.02 24.67
C ASN A 120 -0.47 -1.98 25.15
#